data_4ad901258072cadc9c741c7d83beb6df
#
_entry.id   4ad901258072cadc9c741c7d83beb6df
#
_cell.length_a   1.000
_cell.length_b   1.000
_cell.length_c   1.000
_cell.angle_alpha   90.00
_cell.angle_beta   90.00
_cell.angle_gamma   90.00
#
_symmetry.space_group_name_H-M   'P 1'
#
loop_
_entity.id
_entity.type
_entity.pdbx_description
1 polymer ?
#
loop_
_entity_poly.entity_id
_entity_poly.type
_entity_poly.pdbx_seq_one_letter_code
_entity_poly.pdbx_strand_id
1 'polypeptide(L)'
;MVDPADAEDGNSDKVIFERRGRLGVVTLNRPEAVNALTTGMVAAMLEQLGAWARDDDVSAVLVRGAGERGLCAGGDIVVIYADMLAGGDQTPKFWRTEYRLNALIARYPKPYIALMDGLVLGGGVGISSHGSVRVVTERTRSGLPETTIGFVPDVGGTLLLSRSPGESGTHAALTGTHLDAGDAIFLGLADHFIPSDRLAGFAAALEDTEVQTAVERFAEEPPPSKIRAGMDWIDACYGSDNASTIIARLLAVGGEAGRAAASIEQKSPTAVKVTLASLRRHRGKS
;
A
#
# COMPACT_ATOMS: atom_id res chain seq x y z
N MET A 1 3.11 12.13 -28.07
CA MET A 1 4.57 11.92 -28.01
C MET A 1 5.06 12.83 -26.91
N VAL A 2 5.33 12.29 -25.75
CA VAL A 2 5.88 13.06 -24.61
C VAL A 2 7.38 13.05 -24.77
N ASP A 3 8.02 14.22 -24.74
CA ASP A 3 9.44 14.41 -24.96
C ASP A 3 10.22 13.75 -23.80
N PRO A 4 11.24 12.90 -24.08
CA PRO A 4 12.06 12.29 -23.04
C PRO A 4 12.87 13.30 -22.21
N ALA A 5 13.00 14.55 -22.65
CA ALA A 5 13.71 15.62 -21.96
C ALA A 5 12.93 16.23 -20.77
N ASP A 6 11.62 15.99 -20.68
CA ASP A 6 10.78 16.45 -19.54
C ASP A 6 10.96 15.62 -18.26
N ALA A 7 11.85 14.63 -18.27
CA ALA A 7 12.02 13.67 -17.17
C ALA A 7 12.95 14.15 -16.04
N GLU A 8 13.73 15.20 -16.21
CA GLU A 8 14.79 15.58 -15.24
C GLU A 8 14.51 16.85 -14.41
N ASP A 9 13.68 17.79 -14.85
CA ASP A 9 13.57 19.12 -14.20
C ASP A 9 12.26 19.42 -13.45
N GLY A 10 11.32 18.52 -13.35
CA GLY A 10 10.00 18.76 -12.74
C GLY A 10 9.72 18.02 -11.43
N ASN A 11 10.74 17.62 -10.67
CA ASN A 11 10.55 16.68 -9.54
C ASN A 11 10.31 17.36 -8.18
N SER A 12 10.76 18.61 -8.00
CA SER A 12 10.62 19.36 -6.73
C SER A 12 9.17 19.61 -6.34
N ASP A 13 8.26 19.64 -7.31
CA ASP A 13 6.85 19.96 -7.06
C ASP A 13 5.96 18.70 -6.92
N LYS A 14 6.46 17.52 -7.27
CA LYS A 14 5.69 16.26 -7.22
C LYS A 14 5.69 15.58 -5.85
N VAL A 15 6.66 15.90 -5.01
CA VAL A 15 6.69 15.55 -3.58
C VAL A 15 7.13 16.77 -2.82
N ILE A 16 6.29 17.21 -1.89
CA ILE A 16 6.56 18.37 -1.05
C ILE A 16 7.04 17.88 0.32
N PHE A 17 8.16 18.43 0.78
CA PHE A 17 8.73 18.18 2.09
C PHE A 17 8.66 19.42 2.95
N GLU A 18 8.02 19.32 4.10
CA GLU A 18 7.88 20.40 5.06
C GLU A 18 8.36 19.94 6.43
N ARG A 19 8.87 20.86 7.22
CA ARG A 19 9.08 20.65 8.65
C ARG A 19 8.15 21.57 9.44
N ARG A 20 7.30 20.99 10.28
CA ARG A 20 6.36 21.69 11.15
C ARG A 20 6.72 21.35 12.59
N GLY A 21 7.44 22.28 13.24
CA GLY A 21 8.06 21.97 14.52
C GLY A 21 9.04 20.81 14.39
N ARG A 22 8.75 19.70 15.09
CA ARG A 22 9.53 18.46 15.04
C ARG A 22 8.92 17.38 14.13
N LEU A 23 7.83 17.68 13.43
CA LEU A 23 7.16 16.77 12.49
C LEU A 23 7.70 17.02 11.07
N GLY A 24 8.29 16.00 10.44
CA GLY A 24 8.55 15.98 9.00
C GLY A 24 7.28 15.60 8.26
N VAL A 25 6.85 16.38 7.29
CA VAL A 25 5.64 16.13 6.50
C VAL A 25 6.03 15.87 5.06
N VAL A 26 5.64 14.71 4.53
CA VAL A 26 5.76 14.35 3.12
C VAL A 26 4.38 14.43 2.49
N THR A 27 4.22 15.26 1.48
CA THR A 27 2.98 15.34 0.70
C THR A 27 3.28 14.88 -0.73
N LEU A 28 2.70 13.75 -1.15
CA LEU A 28 2.71 13.34 -2.55
C LEU A 28 1.82 14.31 -3.33
N ASN A 29 2.34 14.96 -4.37
CA ASN A 29 1.68 16.09 -5.02
C ASN A 29 1.53 15.90 -6.53
N ARG A 30 0.85 14.81 -6.91
CA ARG A 30 0.37 14.52 -8.27
C ARG A 30 -1.10 14.12 -8.24
N PRO A 31 -2.00 14.98 -7.74
CA PRO A 31 -3.41 14.61 -7.55
C PRO A 31 -4.12 14.20 -8.84
N GLU A 32 -3.71 14.72 -10.01
CA GLU A 32 -4.24 14.36 -11.32
C GLU A 32 -4.00 12.87 -11.68
N ALA A 33 -2.92 12.29 -11.18
CA ALA A 33 -2.56 10.87 -11.33
C ALA A 33 -2.79 10.06 -10.04
N VAL A 34 -3.60 10.56 -9.12
CA VAL A 34 -3.79 9.95 -7.77
C VAL A 34 -2.45 9.67 -7.10
N ASN A 35 -1.53 10.62 -7.22
CA ASN A 35 -0.20 10.57 -6.62
C ASN A 35 0.62 9.32 -7.01
N ALA A 36 0.43 8.79 -8.23
CA ALA A 36 1.21 7.66 -8.73
C ALA A 36 2.71 8.00 -8.70
N LEU A 37 3.51 7.03 -8.22
CA LEU A 37 4.94 7.19 -7.95
C LEU A 37 5.76 7.19 -9.24
N THR A 38 6.63 8.17 -9.37
CA THR A 38 7.67 8.21 -10.41
C THR A 38 9.04 7.91 -9.80
N THR A 39 10.02 7.60 -10.65
CA THR A 39 11.42 7.35 -10.22
C THR A 39 11.96 8.52 -9.39
N GLY A 40 11.69 9.74 -9.81
CA GLY A 40 12.13 10.93 -9.10
C GLY A 40 11.45 11.10 -7.75
N MET A 41 10.14 10.83 -7.64
CA MET A 41 9.43 10.89 -6.35
C MET A 41 10.00 9.90 -5.33
N VAL A 42 10.21 8.62 -5.73
CA VAL A 42 10.76 7.62 -4.81
C VAL A 42 12.22 7.92 -4.43
N ALA A 43 13.00 8.49 -5.35
CA ALA A 43 14.38 8.91 -5.07
C ALA A 43 14.42 10.07 -4.07
N ALA A 44 13.60 11.10 -4.28
CA ALA A 44 13.50 12.25 -3.37
C ALA A 44 13.00 11.83 -1.96
N MET A 45 12.01 10.93 -1.89
CA MET A 45 11.56 10.38 -0.60
C MET A 45 12.66 9.59 0.10
N LEU A 46 13.40 8.74 -0.63
CA LEU A 46 14.48 7.95 -0.06
C LEU A 46 15.59 8.84 0.53
N GLU A 47 15.96 9.90 -0.18
CA GLU A 47 16.95 10.88 0.27
C GLU A 47 16.47 11.64 1.50
N GLN A 48 15.28 12.25 1.43
CA GLN A 48 14.76 13.10 2.51
C GLN A 48 14.46 12.30 3.78
N LEU A 49 13.85 11.12 3.66
CA LEU A 49 13.60 10.26 4.80
C LEU A 49 14.92 9.76 5.41
N GLY A 50 15.91 9.47 4.58
CA GLY A 50 17.25 9.13 5.04
C GLY A 50 17.95 10.27 5.80
N ALA A 51 17.72 11.53 5.40
CA ALA A 51 18.20 12.72 6.13
C ALA A 51 17.46 12.87 7.46
N TRP A 52 16.13 12.85 7.47
CA TRP A 52 15.31 12.99 8.68
C TRP A 52 15.48 11.86 9.69
N ALA A 53 15.84 10.65 9.23
CA ALA A 53 16.17 9.55 10.14
C ALA A 53 17.34 9.88 11.08
N ARG A 54 18.28 10.77 10.65
CA ARG A 54 19.48 11.17 11.39
C ARG A 54 19.39 12.59 11.99
N ASP A 55 18.31 13.30 11.73
CA ASP A 55 18.10 14.68 12.20
C ASP A 55 17.38 14.65 13.54
N ASP A 56 18.06 15.02 14.63
CA ASP A 56 17.50 15.05 15.99
C ASP A 56 16.37 16.09 16.16
N ASP A 57 16.26 17.06 15.26
CA ASP A 57 15.17 18.03 15.24
C ASP A 57 13.88 17.47 14.65
N VAL A 58 13.90 16.29 14.01
CA VAL A 58 12.72 15.58 13.52
C VAL A 58 12.42 14.40 14.42
N SER A 59 11.27 14.39 15.09
CA SER A 59 10.85 13.33 16.00
C SER A 59 9.90 12.31 15.38
N ALA A 60 9.16 12.68 14.34
CA ALA A 60 8.22 11.82 13.62
C ALA A 60 8.07 12.26 12.16
N VAL A 61 7.56 11.38 11.31
CA VAL A 61 7.26 11.68 9.91
C VAL A 61 5.80 11.37 9.61
N LEU A 62 5.12 12.29 8.94
CA LEU A 62 3.76 12.14 8.43
C LEU A 62 3.79 12.07 6.89
N VAL A 63 3.15 11.06 6.30
CA VAL A 63 2.99 10.94 4.84
C VAL A 63 1.52 11.01 4.46
N ARG A 64 1.22 11.84 3.47
CA ARG A 64 -0.14 12.06 2.94
C ARG A 64 -0.13 12.32 1.43
N GLY A 65 -1.29 12.18 0.81
CA GLY A 65 -1.51 12.56 -0.59
C GLY A 65 -2.15 13.94 -0.71
N ALA A 66 -1.80 14.69 -1.75
CA ALA A 66 -2.55 15.87 -2.17
C ALA A 66 -3.81 15.47 -2.92
N GLY A 67 -4.83 16.33 -2.87
CA GLY A 67 -6.13 16.10 -3.49
C GLY A 67 -7.02 15.15 -2.68
N GLU A 68 -8.18 14.83 -3.24
CA GLU A 68 -9.23 14.08 -2.53
C GLU A 68 -9.36 12.61 -2.97
N ARG A 69 -8.59 12.18 -3.99
CA ARG A 69 -8.76 10.86 -4.61
C ARG A 69 -8.04 9.74 -3.87
N GLY A 70 -6.99 10.06 -3.14
CA GLY A 70 -6.28 9.06 -2.36
C GLY A 70 -4.82 9.39 -2.06
N LEU A 71 -4.23 8.55 -1.21
CA LEU A 71 -2.82 8.67 -0.88
C LEU A 71 -1.95 8.42 -2.12
N CYS A 72 -2.12 7.25 -2.78
CA CYS A 72 -1.26 6.86 -3.90
C CYS A 72 -1.85 5.66 -4.66
N ALA A 73 -1.93 5.75 -5.98
CA ALA A 73 -2.40 4.68 -6.85
C ALA A 73 -1.34 3.61 -7.19
N GLY A 74 -0.13 3.71 -6.64
CA GLY A 74 0.99 2.81 -6.94
C GLY A 74 2.04 3.43 -7.85
N GLY A 75 2.89 2.61 -8.47
CA GLY A 75 3.83 3.07 -9.49
C GLY A 75 3.11 3.57 -10.74
N ASP A 76 3.71 4.51 -11.45
CA ASP A 76 3.15 5.04 -12.70
C ASP A 76 3.25 3.99 -13.82
N ILE A 77 2.21 3.16 -13.95
CA ILE A 77 2.16 2.06 -14.91
C ILE A 77 2.20 2.52 -16.37
N VAL A 78 1.83 3.76 -16.66
CA VAL A 78 1.90 4.32 -18.02
C VAL A 78 3.36 4.53 -18.41
N VAL A 79 4.16 5.08 -17.49
CA VAL A 79 5.60 5.28 -17.69
C VAL A 79 6.31 3.93 -17.74
N ILE A 80 5.99 3.00 -16.84
CA ILE A 80 6.54 1.64 -16.81
C ILE A 80 6.28 0.93 -18.14
N TYR A 81 5.05 0.98 -18.64
CA TYR A 81 4.68 0.34 -19.90
C TYR A 81 5.42 0.94 -21.10
N ALA A 82 5.52 2.26 -21.16
CA ALA A 82 6.23 2.95 -22.23
C ALA A 82 7.75 2.59 -22.24
N ASP A 83 8.38 2.56 -21.07
CA ASP A 83 9.79 2.17 -20.91
C ASP A 83 10.03 0.73 -21.37
N MET A 84 9.16 -0.20 -20.97
CA MET A 84 9.26 -1.62 -21.37
C MET A 84 9.11 -1.81 -22.89
N LEU A 85 8.17 -1.09 -23.53
CA LEU A 85 8.00 -1.15 -24.99
C LEU A 85 9.21 -0.58 -25.74
N ALA A 86 9.85 0.43 -25.17
CA ALA A 86 11.06 1.03 -25.75
C ALA A 86 12.34 0.19 -25.49
N GLY A 87 12.26 -0.89 -24.72
CA GLY A 87 13.44 -1.65 -24.28
C GLY A 87 14.33 -0.86 -23.32
N GLY A 88 13.75 0.09 -22.58
CA GLY A 88 14.45 0.95 -21.65
C GLY A 88 14.89 0.26 -20.35
N ASP A 89 15.62 0.98 -19.52
CA ASP A 89 16.13 0.49 -18.23
C ASP A 89 15.60 1.28 -17.01
N GLN A 90 14.66 2.20 -17.24
CA GLN A 90 14.11 3.05 -16.17
C GLN A 90 13.24 2.25 -15.20
N THR A 91 12.47 1.29 -15.69
CA THR A 91 11.61 0.43 -14.85
C THR A 91 12.38 -0.37 -13.80
N PRO A 92 13.49 -1.10 -14.15
CA PRO A 92 14.32 -1.74 -13.14
C PRO A 92 14.97 -0.77 -12.15
N LYS A 93 15.29 0.46 -12.58
CA LYS A 93 15.83 1.51 -11.69
C LYS A 93 14.77 1.99 -10.71
N PHE A 94 13.54 2.24 -11.21
CA PHE A 94 12.39 2.60 -10.39
C PHE A 94 12.17 1.56 -9.29
N TRP A 95 11.97 0.28 -9.62
CA TRP A 95 11.72 -0.78 -8.65
C TRP A 95 12.86 -0.92 -7.63
N ARG A 96 14.11 -0.86 -8.07
CA ARG A 96 15.25 -0.92 -7.15
C ARG A 96 15.24 0.21 -6.12
N THR A 97 14.87 1.42 -6.53
CA THR A 97 14.80 2.59 -5.65
C THR A 97 13.59 2.50 -4.73
N GLU A 98 12.44 2.09 -5.26
CA GLU A 98 11.21 1.89 -4.52
C GLU A 98 11.38 0.83 -3.42
N TYR A 99 11.99 -0.32 -3.73
CA TYR A 99 12.21 -1.36 -2.72
C TYR A 99 13.20 -0.94 -1.64
N ARG A 100 14.18 -0.08 -1.97
CA ARG A 100 15.06 0.54 -0.95
C ARG A 100 14.26 1.49 -0.04
N LEU A 101 13.37 2.26 -0.63
CA LEU A 101 12.48 3.15 0.13
C LEU A 101 11.57 2.34 1.07
N ASN A 102 10.91 1.28 0.57
CA ASN A 102 10.07 0.40 1.40
C ASN A 102 10.88 -0.23 2.55
N ALA A 103 12.10 -0.69 2.26
CA ALA A 103 13.00 -1.25 3.28
C ALA A 103 13.48 -0.21 4.31
N LEU A 104 13.63 1.06 3.92
CA LEU A 104 13.89 2.16 4.85
C LEU A 104 12.69 2.41 5.75
N ILE A 105 11.49 2.51 5.19
CA ILE A 105 10.24 2.74 5.94
C ILE A 105 9.99 1.62 6.95
N ALA A 106 10.17 0.36 6.54
CA ALA A 106 9.97 -0.80 7.41
C ALA A 106 10.92 -0.84 8.63
N ARG A 107 12.01 -0.10 8.59
CA ARG A 107 13.02 -0.03 9.67
C ARG A 107 13.26 1.41 10.12
N TYR A 108 12.28 2.29 9.88
CA TYR A 108 12.44 3.69 10.18
C TYR A 108 12.62 3.90 11.70
N PRO A 109 13.65 4.63 12.14
CA PRO A 109 14.00 4.71 13.57
C PRO A 109 13.09 5.62 14.40
N LYS A 110 12.13 6.30 13.75
CA LYS A 110 11.18 7.24 14.35
C LYS A 110 9.77 6.86 13.93
N PRO A 111 8.72 7.31 14.64
CA PRO A 111 7.34 7.13 14.18
C PRO A 111 7.15 7.61 12.74
N TYR A 112 6.70 6.69 11.88
CA TYR A 112 6.33 6.93 10.50
C TYR A 112 4.83 6.75 10.37
N ILE A 113 4.13 7.85 10.21
CA ILE A 113 2.67 7.92 10.16
C ILE A 113 2.22 8.01 8.71
N ALA A 114 1.36 7.12 8.25
CA ALA A 114 0.79 7.17 6.91
C ALA A 114 -0.72 7.41 6.98
N LEU A 115 -1.20 8.47 6.32
CA LEU A 115 -2.63 8.73 6.14
C LEU A 115 -3.10 8.01 4.88
N MET A 116 -3.64 6.81 5.06
CA MET A 116 -4.13 5.93 4.01
C MET A 116 -5.56 6.28 3.62
N ASP A 117 -5.82 7.55 3.31
CA ASP A 117 -7.14 8.05 2.96
C ASP A 117 -7.40 7.92 1.46
N GLY A 118 -8.60 7.50 1.06
CA GLY A 118 -8.96 7.26 -0.34
C GLY A 118 -8.21 6.06 -0.95
N LEU A 119 -7.73 6.19 -2.19
CA LEU A 119 -7.09 5.10 -2.92
C LEU A 119 -5.64 4.89 -2.47
N VAL A 120 -5.27 3.62 -2.14
CA VAL A 120 -3.93 3.22 -1.68
C VAL A 120 -3.59 1.86 -2.29
N LEU A 121 -2.95 1.86 -3.45
CA LEU A 121 -2.71 0.62 -4.21
C LEU A 121 -1.23 0.37 -4.48
N GLY A 122 -0.82 -0.88 -4.56
CA GLY A 122 0.51 -1.30 -4.98
C GLY A 122 1.63 -0.56 -4.25
N GLY A 123 2.42 0.26 -4.96
CA GLY A 123 3.45 1.12 -4.36
C GLY A 123 2.91 2.05 -3.26
N GLY A 124 1.62 2.44 -3.30
CA GLY A 124 0.94 3.17 -2.22
C GLY A 124 0.88 2.35 -0.92
N VAL A 125 0.62 1.05 -1.01
CA VAL A 125 0.73 0.12 0.12
C VAL A 125 2.19 0.03 0.57
N GLY A 126 3.14 -0.02 -0.37
CA GLY A 126 4.57 -0.08 -0.08
C GLY A 126 5.10 1.10 0.72
N ILE A 127 4.61 2.33 0.46
CA ILE A 127 5.03 3.52 1.20
C ILE A 127 4.22 3.78 2.48
N SER A 128 3.15 3.04 2.71
CA SER A 128 2.27 3.23 3.87
C SER A 128 2.28 2.05 4.85
N SER A 129 2.01 0.83 4.37
CA SER A 129 1.77 -0.32 5.25
C SER A 129 3.03 -0.87 5.94
N HIS A 130 4.20 -0.39 5.59
CA HIS A 130 5.44 -0.64 6.33
C HIS A 130 5.69 0.36 7.47
N GLY A 131 4.92 1.45 7.55
CA GLY A 131 5.02 2.44 8.61
C GLY A 131 4.61 1.88 9.98
N SER A 132 5.00 2.61 11.03
CA SER A 132 4.70 2.22 12.42
C SER A 132 3.34 2.69 12.91
N VAL A 133 2.70 3.64 12.21
CA VAL A 133 1.34 4.15 12.52
C VAL A 133 0.59 4.34 11.21
N ARG A 134 -0.37 3.45 10.94
CA ARG A 134 -1.07 3.38 9.66
C ARG A 134 -2.54 3.71 9.89
N VAL A 135 -2.96 4.87 9.36
CA VAL A 135 -4.28 5.43 9.59
C VAL A 135 -5.14 5.27 8.35
N VAL A 136 -6.29 4.64 8.49
CA VAL A 136 -7.33 4.50 7.44
C VAL A 136 -8.58 5.31 7.79
N THR A 137 -9.38 5.61 6.76
CA THR A 137 -10.63 6.36 6.86
C THR A 137 -11.79 5.56 6.24
N GLU A 138 -13.01 6.07 6.35
CA GLU A 138 -14.19 5.52 5.65
C GLU A 138 -14.04 5.58 4.11
N ARG A 139 -13.14 6.41 3.61
CA ARG A 139 -12.86 6.55 2.16
C ARG A 139 -11.81 5.56 1.67
N THR A 140 -11.08 4.90 2.57
CA THR A 140 -9.97 4.01 2.22
C THR A 140 -10.40 2.90 1.26
N ARG A 141 -9.61 2.75 0.21
CA ARG A 141 -9.65 1.64 -0.75
C ARG A 141 -8.22 1.20 -0.98
N SER A 142 -7.74 0.31 -0.12
CA SER A 142 -6.35 -0.19 -0.21
C SER A 142 -6.30 -1.55 -0.89
N GLY A 143 -5.13 -1.94 -1.39
CA GLY A 143 -4.94 -3.27 -1.97
C GLY A 143 -3.70 -3.43 -2.82
N LEU A 144 -3.48 -4.67 -3.21
CA LEU A 144 -2.37 -5.12 -4.05
C LEU A 144 -2.93 -5.83 -5.29
N PRO A 145 -3.42 -5.07 -6.31
CA PRO A 145 -4.14 -5.62 -7.46
C PRO A 145 -3.23 -6.08 -8.61
N GLU A 146 -1.95 -6.29 -8.36
CA GLU A 146 -0.91 -6.52 -9.37
C GLU A 146 -1.19 -7.73 -10.25
N THR A 147 -1.87 -8.77 -9.73
CA THR A 147 -2.29 -9.93 -10.51
C THR A 147 -3.19 -9.58 -11.69
N THR A 148 -3.91 -8.45 -11.62
CA THR A 148 -4.78 -7.94 -12.68
C THR A 148 -3.99 -7.47 -13.91
N ILE A 149 -2.79 -6.95 -13.70
CA ILE A 149 -1.91 -6.45 -14.77
C ILE A 149 -0.80 -7.42 -15.15
N GLY A 150 -0.89 -8.67 -14.69
CA GLY A 150 0.12 -9.70 -15.01
C GLY A 150 1.38 -9.64 -14.14
N PHE A 151 1.36 -8.85 -13.07
CA PHE A 151 2.44 -8.72 -12.10
C PHE A 151 2.10 -9.44 -10.79
N VAL A 152 2.91 -9.28 -9.76
CA VAL A 152 2.73 -9.91 -8.45
C VAL A 152 2.76 -8.83 -7.36
N PRO A 153 2.10 -9.03 -6.20
CA PRO A 153 2.26 -8.15 -5.06
C PRO A 153 3.74 -8.04 -4.66
N ASP A 154 4.38 -6.99 -5.11
CA ASP A 154 5.75 -6.61 -4.80
C ASP A 154 5.81 -5.68 -3.57
N VAL A 155 6.69 -4.69 -3.51
CA VAL A 155 6.83 -3.71 -2.42
C VAL A 155 6.77 -4.29 -1.00
N GLY A 156 7.14 -5.55 -0.82
CA GLY A 156 6.97 -6.28 0.45
C GLY A 156 5.55 -6.81 0.68
N GLY A 157 4.63 -6.64 -0.27
CA GLY A 157 3.22 -7.00 -0.17
C GLY A 157 2.98 -8.48 0.10
N THR A 158 3.76 -9.39 -0.52
CA THR A 158 3.65 -10.83 -0.23
C THR A 158 4.02 -11.16 1.22
N LEU A 159 4.99 -10.46 1.83
CA LEU A 159 5.32 -10.63 3.24
C LEU A 159 4.19 -10.10 4.13
N LEU A 160 3.69 -8.89 3.86
CA LEU A 160 2.58 -8.30 4.60
C LEU A 160 1.36 -9.23 4.58
N LEU A 161 0.92 -9.67 3.39
CA LEU A 161 -0.26 -10.52 3.23
C LEU A 161 -0.05 -11.94 3.77
N SER A 162 1.18 -12.46 3.77
CA SER A 162 1.46 -13.78 4.37
C SER A 162 1.31 -13.82 5.90
N ARG A 163 1.32 -12.66 6.54
CA ARG A 163 1.13 -12.47 7.99
C ARG A 163 -0.32 -12.21 8.38
N SER A 164 -1.21 -12.02 7.40
CA SER A 164 -2.64 -11.83 7.64
C SER A 164 -3.28 -13.08 8.25
N PRO A 165 -4.39 -12.94 9.03
CA PRO A 165 -5.05 -14.07 9.67
C PRO A 165 -5.50 -15.14 8.66
N GLY A 166 -5.22 -16.39 8.95
CA GLY A 166 -5.62 -17.53 8.14
C GLY A 166 -5.22 -17.42 6.67
N GLU A 167 -6.17 -17.59 5.77
CA GLU A 167 -5.99 -17.43 4.32
C GLU A 167 -6.47 -16.07 3.78
N SER A 168 -6.80 -15.11 4.65
CA SER A 168 -7.33 -13.79 4.24
C SER A 168 -6.37 -13.04 3.33
N GLY A 169 -5.06 -13.09 3.62
CA GLY A 169 -4.04 -12.49 2.75
C GLY A 169 -3.92 -13.19 1.39
N THR A 170 -4.09 -14.52 1.35
CA THR A 170 -4.14 -15.27 0.08
C THR A 170 -5.37 -14.86 -0.74
N HIS A 171 -6.53 -14.73 -0.10
CA HIS A 171 -7.74 -14.23 -0.74
C HIS A 171 -7.53 -12.84 -1.34
N ALA A 172 -7.03 -11.89 -0.55
CA ALA A 172 -6.80 -10.52 -1.01
C ALA A 172 -5.80 -10.46 -2.19
N ALA A 173 -4.69 -11.21 -2.11
CA ALA A 173 -3.66 -11.21 -3.15
C ALA A 173 -4.14 -11.83 -4.48
N LEU A 174 -4.85 -12.95 -4.43
CA LEU A 174 -5.26 -13.64 -5.65
C LEU A 174 -6.47 -12.99 -6.33
N THR A 175 -7.38 -12.41 -5.55
CA THR A 175 -8.53 -11.65 -6.10
C THR A 175 -8.17 -10.25 -6.54
N GLY A 176 -7.10 -9.64 -5.95
CA GLY A 176 -6.77 -8.23 -6.16
C GLY A 176 -7.88 -7.30 -5.67
N THR A 177 -8.66 -7.72 -4.67
CA THR A 177 -9.78 -6.95 -4.16
C THR A 177 -9.34 -5.68 -3.46
N HIS A 178 -10.17 -4.63 -3.52
CA HIS A 178 -9.96 -3.44 -2.71
C HIS A 178 -10.49 -3.69 -1.29
N LEU A 179 -9.66 -3.34 -0.32
CA LEU A 179 -9.89 -3.47 1.10
C LEU A 179 -10.44 -2.13 1.63
N ASP A 180 -11.54 -2.16 2.35
CA ASP A 180 -11.99 -1.01 3.13
C ASP A 180 -11.19 -0.90 4.45
N ALA A 181 -11.52 0.11 5.27
CA ALA A 181 -10.80 0.35 6.52
C ALA A 181 -10.81 -0.87 7.46
N GLY A 182 -11.96 -1.51 7.63
CA GLY A 182 -12.10 -2.68 8.49
C GLY A 182 -11.29 -3.87 7.97
N ASP A 183 -11.29 -4.10 6.66
CA ASP A 183 -10.51 -5.15 6.03
C ASP A 183 -9.02 -4.87 6.11
N ALA A 184 -8.58 -3.62 5.87
CA ALA A 184 -7.17 -3.25 5.94
C ALA A 184 -6.59 -3.45 7.36
N ILE A 185 -7.34 -3.06 8.39
CA ILE A 185 -6.97 -3.30 9.79
C ILE A 185 -6.96 -4.81 10.10
N PHE A 186 -8.00 -5.54 9.69
CA PHE A 186 -8.07 -6.98 9.94
C PHE A 186 -6.91 -7.74 9.31
N LEU A 187 -6.49 -7.36 8.10
CA LEU A 187 -5.35 -7.98 7.42
C LEU A 187 -3.98 -7.53 7.99
N GLY A 188 -3.93 -6.57 8.89
CA GLY A 188 -2.70 -6.03 9.44
C GLY A 188 -1.97 -5.06 8.50
N LEU A 189 -2.67 -4.51 7.50
CA LEU A 189 -2.14 -3.48 6.60
C LEU A 189 -2.31 -2.06 7.15
N ALA A 190 -3.16 -1.89 8.16
CA ALA A 190 -3.40 -0.63 8.87
C ALA A 190 -3.61 -0.88 10.36
N ASP A 191 -3.57 0.20 11.17
CA ASP A 191 -3.66 0.12 12.63
C ASP A 191 -4.90 0.82 13.19
N HIS A 192 -5.18 2.02 12.69
CA HIS A 192 -6.15 2.93 13.30
C HIS A 192 -7.15 3.45 12.28
N PHE A 193 -8.40 3.56 12.70
CA PHE A 193 -9.43 4.24 11.94
C PHE A 193 -9.61 5.66 12.50
N ILE A 194 -9.45 6.66 11.65
CA ILE A 194 -9.75 8.07 11.95
C ILE A 194 -10.68 8.58 10.85
N PRO A 195 -11.87 9.13 11.17
CA PRO A 195 -12.75 9.74 10.17
C PRO A 195 -12.02 10.79 9.33
N SER A 196 -12.30 10.83 8.02
CA SER A 196 -11.57 11.68 7.08
C SER A 196 -11.67 13.18 7.41
N ASP A 197 -12.78 13.62 7.96
CA ASP A 197 -13.01 15.00 8.41
C ASP A 197 -12.16 15.38 9.64
N ARG A 198 -11.61 14.40 10.36
CA ARG A 198 -10.75 14.59 11.54
C ARG A 198 -9.25 14.54 11.21
N LEU A 199 -8.86 14.13 9.99
CA LEU A 199 -7.45 13.98 9.61
C LEU A 199 -6.66 15.31 9.71
N ALA A 200 -7.27 16.44 9.37
CA ALA A 200 -6.61 17.75 9.47
C ALA A 200 -6.29 18.08 10.94
N GLY A 201 -7.23 17.82 11.85
CA GLY A 201 -7.02 18.00 13.29
C GLY A 201 -5.99 17.03 13.87
N PHE A 202 -5.99 15.78 13.41
CA PHE A 202 -4.98 14.79 13.79
C PHE A 202 -3.58 15.22 13.35
N ALA A 203 -3.42 15.63 12.09
CA ALA A 203 -2.14 16.09 11.56
C ALA A 203 -1.62 17.32 12.32
N ALA A 204 -2.48 18.28 12.65
CA ALA A 204 -2.12 19.43 13.47
C ALA A 204 -1.69 19.04 14.89
N ALA A 205 -2.39 18.09 15.52
CA ALA A 205 -2.04 17.60 16.86
C ALA A 205 -0.64 16.95 16.90
N LEU A 206 -0.20 16.30 15.82
CA LEU A 206 1.13 15.68 15.73
C LEU A 206 2.29 16.70 15.77
N GLU A 207 2.02 17.99 15.55
CA GLU A 207 3.04 19.05 15.62
C GLU A 207 3.51 19.34 17.06
N ASP A 208 2.59 19.17 18.04
CA ASP A 208 2.81 19.56 19.43
C ASP A 208 2.57 18.42 20.45
N THR A 209 2.14 17.23 19.98
CA THR A 209 1.74 16.13 20.84
C THR A 209 2.44 14.85 20.44
N GLU A 210 2.76 14.00 21.41
CA GLU A 210 3.27 12.65 21.15
C GLU A 210 2.28 11.84 20.29
N VAL A 211 2.83 11.05 19.36
CA VAL A 211 2.05 10.32 18.35
C VAL A 211 0.95 9.46 18.97
N GLN A 212 1.29 8.72 20.05
CA GLN A 212 0.33 7.86 20.73
C GLN A 212 -0.84 8.65 21.33
N THR A 213 -0.57 9.80 21.96
CA THR A 213 -1.61 10.68 22.52
C THR A 213 -2.52 11.25 21.42
N ALA A 214 -1.93 11.64 20.27
CA ALA A 214 -2.72 12.10 19.13
C ALA A 214 -3.62 10.98 18.59
N VAL A 215 -3.11 9.76 18.45
CA VAL A 215 -3.90 8.59 18.03
C VAL A 215 -5.07 8.35 18.98
N GLU A 216 -4.81 8.28 20.28
CA GLU A 216 -5.86 8.04 21.30
C GLU A 216 -6.97 9.10 21.28
N ARG A 217 -6.63 10.34 20.94
CA ARG A 217 -7.60 11.45 20.85
C ARG A 217 -8.47 11.40 19.60
N PHE A 218 -7.97 10.87 18.49
CA PHE A 218 -8.63 10.98 17.18
C PHE A 218 -9.15 9.66 16.64
N ALA A 219 -8.58 8.52 17.06
CA ALA A 219 -9.00 7.21 16.58
C ALA A 219 -10.41 6.85 17.11
N GLU A 220 -11.14 6.13 16.27
CA GLU A 220 -12.46 5.60 16.55
C GLU A 220 -12.49 4.11 16.24
N GLU A 221 -13.58 3.43 16.65
CA GLU A 221 -13.83 2.03 16.31
C GLU A 221 -13.95 1.87 14.79
N PRO A 222 -13.17 0.98 14.16
CA PRO A 222 -13.26 0.78 12.73
C PRO A 222 -14.58 0.09 12.33
N PRO A 223 -15.03 0.28 11.07
CA PRO A 223 -16.15 -0.51 10.55
C PRO A 223 -15.81 -2.01 10.55
N PRO A 224 -16.81 -2.89 10.65
CA PRO A 224 -16.58 -4.34 10.67
C PRO A 224 -15.96 -4.82 9.34
N SER A 225 -14.97 -5.71 9.44
CA SER A 225 -14.33 -6.32 8.26
C SER A 225 -15.25 -7.34 7.60
N LYS A 226 -15.45 -7.21 6.29
CA LYS A 226 -16.18 -8.17 5.45
C LYS A 226 -15.38 -9.45 5.24
N ILE A 227 -14.05 -9.33 5.11
CA ILE A 227 -13.16 -10.48 4.98
C ILE A 227 -13.21 -11.31 6.26
N ARG A 228 -13.17 -10.68 7.44
CA ARG A 228 -13.34 -11.38 8.71
C ARG A 228 -14.65 -12.15 8.79
N ALA A 229 -15.73 -11.57 8.31
CA ALA A 229 -17.03 -12.23 8.28
C ALA A 229 -17.07 -13.46 7.33
N GLY A 230 -16.21 -13.49 6.32
CA GLY A 230 -16.08 -14.59 5.36
C GLY A 230 -15.02 -15.63 5.70
N MET A 231 -14.36 -15.58 6.85
CA MET A 231 -13.19 -16.42 7.15
C MET A 231 -13.44 -17.91 7.04
N ASP A 232 -14.65 -18.38 7.39
CA ASP A 232 -14.99 -19.81 7.34
C ASP A 232 -14.81 -20.40 5.92
N TRP A 233 -15.37 -19.73 4.91
CA TRP A 233 -15.20 -20.20 3.52
C TRP A 233 -13.83 -19.83 2.94
N ILE A 234 -13.22 -18.73 3.37
CA ILE A 234 -11.87 -18.33 2.95
C ILE A 234 -10.87 -19.42 3.38
N ASP A 235 -10.82 -19.77 4.64
CA ASP A 235 -9.89 -20.77 5.15
C ASP A 235 -10.13 -22.16 4.53
N ALA A 236 -11.40 -22.54 4.36
CA ALA A 236 -11.74 -23.83 3.74
C ALA A 236 -11.31 -23.92 2.26
N CYS A 237 -11.39 -22.81 1.51
CA CYS A 237 -11.12 -22.83 0.06
C CYS A 237 -9.66 -22.59 -0.29
N TYR A 238 -8.99 -21.62 0.39
CA TYR A 238 -7.67 -21.14 -0.01
C TYR A 238 -6.49 -21.94 0.56
N GLY A 239 -6.73 -22.96 1.39
CA GLY A 239 -5.67 -23.76 2.02
C GLY A 239 -4.88 -24.70 1.09
N SER A 240 -4.99 -24.58 -0.24
CA SER A 240 -4.26 -25.38 -1.23
C SER A 240 -3.10 -24.60 -1.83
N ASP A 241 -2.02 -25.29 -2.19
CA ASP A 241 -0.89 -24.74 -2.95
C ASP A 241 -1.14 -24.72 -4.47
N ASN A 242 -2.31 -25.20 -4.90
CA ASN A 242 -2.71 -25.23 -6.30
C ASN A 242 -3.88 -24.27 -6.56
N ALA A 243 -3.66 -23.27 -7.41
CA ALA A 243 -4.65 -22.26 -7.75
C ALA A 243 -5.93 -22.84 -8.37
N SER A 244 -5.83 -23.87 -9.22
CA SER A 244 -7.01 -24.53 -9.83
C SER A 244 -7.85 -25.24 -8.77
N THR A 245 -7.24 -25.84 -7.76
CA THR A 245 -7.93 -26.43 -6.62
C THR A 245 -8.66 -25.40 -5.79
N ILE A 246 -8.02 -24.22 -5.54
CA ILE A 246 -8.66 -23.10 -4.86
C ILE A 246 -9.91 -22.65 -5.62
N ILE A 247 -9.78 -22.41 -6.93
CA ILE A 247 -10.90 -21.99 -7.79
C ILE A 247 -12.03 -23.02 -7.75
N ALA A 248 -11.73 -24.31 -7.88
CA ALA A 248 -12.74 -25.36 -7.85
C ALA A 248 -13.51 -25.39 -6.51
N ARG A 249 -12.81 -25.23 -5.38
CA ARG A 249 -13.44 -25.16 -4.04
C ARG A 249 -14.34 -23.92 -3.91
N LEU A 250 -13.88 -22.77 -4.37
CA LEU A 250 -14.64 -21.51 -4.35
C LEU A 250 -15.93 -21.63 -5.19
N LEU A 251 -15.85 -22.22 -6.38
CA LEU A 251 -17.02 -22.46 -7.23
C LEU A 251 -18.01 -23.43 -6.58
N ALA A 252 -17.54 -24.47 -5.88
CA ALA A 252 -18.38 -25.42 -5.18
C ALA A 252 -19.17 -24.79 -4.02
N VAL A 253 -18.59 -23.82 -3.33
CA VAL A 253 -19.26 -23.06 -2.26
C VAL A 253 -20.29 -22.08 -2.82
N GLY A 254 -20.00 -21.43 -3.96
CA GLY A 254 -20.90 -20.45 -4.59
C GLY A 254 -20.99 -19.11 -3.83
N GLY A 255 -22.01 -18.32 -4.12
CA GLY A 255 -22.23 -17.03 -3.43
C GLY A 255 -21.02 -16.08 -3.51
N GLU A 256 -20.52 -15.62 -2.35
CA GLU A 256 -19.33 -14.75 -2.27
C GLU A 256 -18.06 -15.47 -2.71
N ALA A 257 -17.89 -16.72 -2.32
CA ALA A 257 -16.77 -17.54 -2.76
C ALA A 257 -16.78 -17.73 -4.29
N GLY A 258 -17.93 -17.95 -4.90
CA GLY A 258 -18.07 -18.02 -6.36
C GLY A 258 -17.69 -16.71 -7.07
N ARG A 259 -18.02 -15.54 -6.48
CA ARG A 259 -17.55 -14.24 -7.00
C ARG A 259 -16.03 -14.09 -6.90
N ALA A 260 -15.43 -14.58 -5.82
CA ALA A 260 -13.98 -14.59 -5.66
C ALA A 260 -13.30 -15.49 -6.73
N ALA A 261 -13.87 -16.67 -7.03
CA ALA A 261 -13.39 -17.52 -8.12
C ALA A 261 -13.41 -16.77 -9.46
N ALA A 262 -14.54 -16.18 -9.81
CA ALA A 262 -14.68 -15.40 -11.04
C ALA A 262 -13.68 -14.24 -11.12
N SER A 263 -13.39 -13.58 -9.99
CA SER A 263 -12.34 -12.55 -9.94
C SER A 263 -10.96 -13.13 -10.24
N ILE A 264 -10.60 -14.29 -9.64
CA ILE A 264 -9.28 -14.92 -9.86
C ILE A 264 -9.13 -15.39 -11.31
N GLU A 265 -10.18 -15.91 -11.93
CA GLU A 265 -10.16 -16.35 -13.33
C GLU A 265 -9.91 -15.22 -14.35
N GLN A 266 -10.20 -13.97 -13.96
CA GLN A 266 -9.91 -12.79 -14.76
C GLN A 266 -8.45 -12.29 -14.63
N LYS A 267 -7.67 -12.84 -13.69
CA LYS A 267 -6.29 -12.45 -13.47
C LYS A 267 -5.33 -13.22 -14.39
N SER A 268 -4.11 -12.73 -14.51
CA SER A 268 -3.04 -13.47 -15.19
C SER A 268 -2.80 -14.82 -14.50
N PRO A 269 -2.97 -15.96 -15.19
CA PRO A 269 -2.77 -17.27 -14.59
C PRO A 269 -1.35 -17.48 -14.05
N THR A 270 -0.36 -16.89 -14.71
CA THR A 270 1.05 -16.91 -14.26
C THR A 270 1.22 -16.09 -12.99
N ALA A 271 0.70 -14.86 -12.96
CA ALA A 271 0.77 -13.99 -11.80
C ALA A 271 0.10 -14.62 -10.57
N VAL A 272 -1.07 -15.22 -10.73
CA VAL A 272 -1.78 -15.94 -9.65
C VAL A 272 -0.93 -17.06 -9.07
N LYS A 273 -0.32 -17.91 -9.91
CA LYS A 273 0.53 -19.01 -9.46
C LYS A 273 1.80 -18.54 -8.75
N VAL A 274 2.47 -17.53 -9.29
CA VAL A 274 3.68 -16.95 -8.68
C VAL A 274 3.35 -16.28 -7.36
N THR A 275 2.25 -15.52 -7.29
CA THR A 275 1.77 -14.88 -6.06
C THR A 275 1.49 -15.93 -4.98
N LEU A 276 0.74 -17.00 -5.32
CA LEU A 276 0.45 -18.06 -4.38
C LEU A 276 1.72 -18.73 -3.85
N ALA A 277 2.65 -19.08 -4.74
CA ALA A 277 3.93 -19.68 -4.35
C ALA A 277 4.77 -18.73 -3.45
N SER A 278 4.76 -17.42 -3.73
CA SER A 278 5.45 -16.41 -2.92
C SER A 278 4.84 -16.31 -1.52
N LEU A 279 3.52 -16.25 -1.41
CA LEU A 279 2.82 -16.23 -0.11
C LEU A 279 3.16 -17.47 0.74
N ARG A 280 3.15 -18.68 0.13
CA ARG A 280 3.50 -19.90 0.83
C ARG A 280 4.93 -19.92 1.35
N ARG A 281 5.87 -19.35 0.59
CA ARG A 281 7.29 -19.23 1.02
C ARG A 281 7.49 -18.28 2.20
N HIS A 282 6.64 -17.28 2.35
CA HIS A 282 6.75 -16.27 3.43
C HIS A 282 5.93 -16.62 4.66
N ARG A 283 5.00 -17.58 4.58
CA ARG A 283 4.19 -18.02 5.71
C ARG A 283 5.09 -18.53 6.86
N GLY A 284 4.88 -17.96 8.06
CA GLY A 284 5.65 -18.31 9.26
C GLY A 284 7.07 -17.74 9.33
N LYS A 285 7.44 -16.84 8.41
CA LYS A 285 8.69 -16.08 8.52
C LYS A 285 8.45 -14.78 9.28
N SER A 286 9.32 -14.53 10.27
CA SER A 286 9.37 -13.29 11.05
C SER A 286 10.05 -12.15 10.29
#